data_db98147b550d4a18e44cbf3cd674839e
#
_entry.id   db98147b550d4a18e44cbf3cd674839e
#
_cell.length_a   1.000
_cell.length_b   1.000
_cell.length_c   1.000
_cell.angle_alpha   90.00
_cell.angle_beta   90.00
_cell.angle_gamma   90.00
#
_symmetry.space_group_name_H-M   'P 1'
#
loop_
_entity.id
_entity.type
_entity.pdbx_description
1 polymer ?
#
loop_
_entity_poly.entity_id
_entity_poly.type
_entity_poly.pdbx_seq_one_letter_code
_entity_poly.pdbx_strand_id
1 'polypeptide(L)'
;MPPAQTIEEPWRSAMLSGVRESSPMALAATWAIAVSGGMDSVVMLHVLKQLAETMNKQLVVLHFNHQLRGQASDEDAEWVARLCDQWHLRCVIEKGHVSDLIKAQGLSMEMAARELRHGFLARASLAEGAGIVAFAH
;
A
#
# COMPACT_ATOMS: atom_id res chain seq x y z
N MET A 1 17.45 -23.55 -2.93
CA MET A 1 17.46 -22.47 -1.95
C MET A 1 16.78 -22.97 -0.70
N PRO A 2 17.49 -23.04 0.40
CA PRO A 2 16.82 -23.47 1.61
C PRO A 2 15.67 -22.52 1.87
N PRO A 3 14.51 -23.01 2.33
CA PRO A 3 13.47 -22.13 2.80
C PRO A 3 14.12 -21.17 3.77
N ALA A 4 13.87 -19.88 3.56
CA ALA A 4 14.35 -18.88 4.49
C ALA A 4 14.04 -19.42 5.89
N GLN A 5 15.10 -19.68 6.64
CA GLN A 5 14.90 -20.05 8.03
C GLN A 5 14.02 -18.99 8.61
N THR A 6 12.87 -19.40 9.10
CA THR A 6 11.96 -18.52 9.78
C THR A 6 12.69 -18.07 11.04
N ILE A 7 13.47 -17.02 10.89
CA ILE A 7 13.89 -16.28 12.07
C ILE A 7 12.57 -15.75 12.61
N GLU A 8 12.12 -16.32 13.72
CA GLU A 8 10.99 -15.76 14.42
C GLU A 8 11.37 -14.36 14.87
N GLU A 9 11.07 -13.41 14.03
CA GLU A 9 11.25 -12.02 14.38
C GLU A 9 10.25 -11.70 15.48
N PRO A 10 10.68 -11.14 16.62
CA PRO A 10 9.78 -10.89 17.77
C PRO A 10 8.55 -10.07 17.41
N TRP A 11 8.66 -9.17 16.42
CA TRP A 11 7.53 -8.36 15.94
C TRP A 11 6.43 -9.21 15.31
N ARG A 12 6.79 -10.33 14.70
CA ARG A 12 5.83 -11.21 14.01
C ARG A 12 4.86 -11.84 15.01
N SER A 13 5.38 -12.39 16.09
CA SER A 13 4.56 -12.95 17.17
C SER A 13 3.69 -11.89 17.82
N ALA A 14 4.25 -10.70 18.05
CA ALA A 14 3.51 -9.57 18.61
C ALA A 14 2.37 -9.13 17.71
N MET A 15 2.59 -9.05 16.38
CA MET A 15 1.54 -8.71 15.43
C MET A 15 0.47 -9.78 15.35
N LEU A 16 0.86 -11.05 15.30
CA LEU A 16 -0.10 -12.17 15.26
C LEU A 16 -0.96 -12.23 16.51
N SER A 17 -0.39 -11.98 17.68
CA SER A 17 -1.15 -11.95 18.93
C SER A 17 -2.08 -10.73 19.03
N GLY A 18 -1.76 -9.66 18.31
CA GLY A 18 -2.62 -8.47 18.22
C GLY A 18 -3.78 -8.61 17.25
N VAL A 19 -3.73 -9.60 16.35
CA VAL A 19 -4.79 -9.83 15.36
C VAL A 19 -5.78 -10.85 15.94
N ARG A 20 -6.86 -10.35 16.49
CA ARG A 20 -7.95 -11.21 17.01
C ARG A 20 -8.77 -11.77 15.86
N GLU A 21 -9.36 -12.96 16.03
CA GLU A 21 -10.20 -13.61 15.03
C GLU A 21 -11.36 -12.74 14.54
N SER A 22 -11.86 -11.82 15.36
CA SER A 22 -12.94 -10.89 15.03
C SER A 22 -12.45 -9.53 14.54
N SER A 23 -11.13 -9.31 14.40
CA SER A 23 -10.59 -8.04 13.94
C SER A 23 -10.89 -7.82 12.45
N PRO A 24 -10.98 -6.56 11.97
CA PRO A 24 -11.15 -6.29 10.53
C PRO A 24 -10.05 -6.95 9.68
N MET A 25 -8.81 -7.02 10.16
CA MET A 25 -7.72 -7.68 9.44
C MET A 25 -7.98 -9.18 9.32
N ALA A 26 -8.42 -9.83 10.38
CA ALA A 26 -8.69 -11.28 10.37
C ALA A 26 -9.89 -11.62 9.49
N LEU A 27 -10.92 -10.78 9.47
CA LEU A 27 -12.15 -11.01 8.72
C LEU A 27 -12.00 -10.70 7.23
N ALA A 28 -11.17 -9.75 6.86
CA ALA A 28 -10.97 -9.36 5.48
C ALA A 28 -10.16 -10.44 4.74
N ALA A 29 -10.66 -10.91 3.61
CA ALA A 29 -9.94 -11.87 2.76
C ALA A 29 -8.82 -11.19 1.96
N THR A 30 -8.99 -9.93 1.64
CA THR A 30 -8.02 -9.13 0.86
C THR A 30 -7.66 -7.86 1.62
N TRP A 31 -6.36 -7.61 1.70
CA TRP A 31 -5.81 -6.40 2.31
C TRP A 31 -5.20 -5.52 1.21
N ALA A 32 -5.58 -4.25 1.19
CA ALA A 32 -4.95 -3.26 0.34
C ALA A 32 -3.89 -2.51 1.14
N ILE A 33 -2.75 -2.28 0.52
CA ILE A 33 -1.62 -1.60 1.16
C ILE A 33 -1.22 -0.40 0.31
N ALA A 34 -1.35 0.78 0.88
CA ALA A 34 -0.92 2.01 0.22
C ALA A 34 0.60 2.16 0.37
N VAL A 35 1.31 2.14 -0.73
CA VAL A 35 2.77 2.25 -0.79
C VAL A 35 3.13 3.54 -1.50
N SER A 36 3.84 4.43 -0.80
CA SER A 36 4.27 5.72 -1.36
C SER A 36 5.60 5.64 -2.14
N GLY A 37 6.36 4.59 -1.92
CA GLY A 37 7.74 4.45 -2.42
C GLY A 37 8.79 4.87 -1.38
N GLY A 38 8.37 5.48 -0.26
CA GLY A 38 9.25 5.78 0.86
C GLY A 38 9.59 4.54 1.68
N MET A 39 10.69 4.62 2.43
CA MET A 39 11.22 3.49 3.20
C MET A 39 10.18 2.89 4.15
N ASP A 40 9.43 3.72 4.87
CA ASP A 40 8.45 3.26 5.86
C ASP A 40 7.34 2.44 5.22
N SER A 41 6.85 2.85 4.05
CA SER A 41 5.79 2.13 3.34
C SER A 41 6.29 0.80 2.79
N VAL A 42 7.56 0.72 2.39
CA VAL A 42 8.17 -0.52 1.89
C VAL A 42 8.39 -1.51 3.04
N VAL A 43 8.86 -1.03 4.18
CA VAL A 43 9.01 -1.88 5.39
C VAL A 43 7.66 -2.43 5.81
N MET A 44 6.63 -1.58 5.85
CA MET A 44 5.27 -2.01 6.15
C MET A 44 4.78 -3.08 5.16
N LEU A 45 5.01 -2.88 3.88
CA LEU A 45 4.62 -3.84 2.85
C LEU A 45 5.29 -5.20 3.07
N HIS A 46 6.59 -5.20 3.39
CA HIS A 46 7.33 -6.42 3.66
C HIS A 46 6.76 -7.17 4.87
N VAL A 47 6.49 -6.45 5.94
CA VAL A 47 5.91 -7.01 7.17
C VAL A 47 4.52 -7.59 6.89
N LEU A 48 3.65 -6.82 6.24
CA LEU A 48 2.28 -7.24 5.96
C LEU A 48 2.22 -8.37 4.93
N LYS A 49 3.16 -8.43 4.01
CA LYS A 49 3.27 -9.56 3.07
C LYS A 49 3.50 -10.87 3.82
N GLN A 50 4.41 -10.88 4.78
CA GLN A 50 4.67 -12.07 5.60
C GLN A 50 3.47 -12.44 6.46
N LEU A 51 2.82 -11.44 7.06
CA LEU A 51 1.63 -11.66 7.87
C LEU A 51 0.47 -12.22 7.03
N ALA A 52 0.26 -11.68 5.83
CA ALA A 52 -0.77 -12.15 4.92
C ALA A 52 -0.55 -13.60 4.49
N GLU A 53 0.69 -13.98 4.22
CA GLU A 53 1.04 -15.37 3.91
C GLU A 53 0.69 -16.29 5.08
N THR A 54 1.01 -15.88 6.30
CA THR A 54 0.71 -16.65 7.51
C THR A 54 -0.80 -16.80 7.74
N MET A 55 -1.56 -15.75 7.45
CA MET A 55 -3.01 -15.72 7.65
C MET A 55 -3.81 -16.13 6.40
N ASN A 56 -3.12 -16.49 5.33
CA ASN A 56 -3.72 -16.87 4.05
C ASN A 56 -4.60 -15.75 3.46
N LYS A 57 -4.09 -14.53 3.46
CA LYS A 57 -4.77 -13.35 2.90
C LYS A 57 -4.19 -12.96 1.55
N GLN A 58 -5.03 -12.36 0.70
CA GLN A 58 -4.60 -11.74 -0.54
C GLN A 58 -4.12 -10.32 -0.25
N LEU A 59 -3.07 -9.90 -0.94
CA LEU A 59 -2.58 -8.52 -0.88
C LEU A 59 -2.73 -7.83 -2.21
N VAL A 60 -3.12 -6.57 -2.19
CA VAL A 60 -3.04 -5.67 -3.34
C VAL A 60 -2.32 -4.40 -2.92
N VAL A 61 -1.32 -4.02 -3.69
CA VAL A 61 -0.56 -2.78 -3.46
C VAL A 61 -1.20 -1.67 -4.25
N LEU A 62 -1.46 -0.55 -3.59
CA LEU A 62 -2.01 0.64 -4.19
C LEU A 62 -0.97 1.76 -4.13
N HIS A 63 -0.63 2.32 -5.28
CA HIS A 63 0.32 3.44 -5.37
C HIS A 63 -0.29 4.58 -6.15
N PHE A 64 -0.29 5.77 -5.56
CA PHE A 64 -0.74 6.99 -6.22
C PHE A 64 0.46 7.81 -6.66
N ASN A 65 0.60 8.02 -7.97
CA ASN A 65 1.63 8.88 -8.54
C ASN A 65 1.08 10.30 -8.64
N HIS A 66 1.45 11.16 -7.70
CA HIS A 66 0.97 12.54 -7.62
C HIS A 66 1.65 13.49 -8.61
N GLN A 67 2.72 13.07 -9.24
CA GLN A 67 3.49 13.85 -10.24
C GLN A 67 4.04 15.20 -9.77
N LEU A 68 4.11 15.41 -8.47
CA LEU A 68 4.61 16.68 -7.91
C LEU A 68 6.11 16.87 -8.11
N ARG A 69 6.86 15.79 -8.27
CA ARG A 69 8.29 15.80 -8.50
C ARG A 69 8.66 15.41 -9.94
N GLY A 70 7.69 15.47 -10.85
CA GLY A 70 7.91 15.16 -12.27
C GLY A 70 8.45 13.76 -12.49
N GLN A 71 9.61 13.65 -13.12
CA GLN A 71 10.25 12.37 -13.43
C GLN A 71 10.54 11.52 -12.20
N ALA A 72 10.91 12.12 -11.07
CA ALA A 72 11.15 11.39 -9.83
C ALA A 72 9.90 10.68 -9.33
N SER A 73 8.72 11.28 -9.51
CA SER A 73 7.45 10.64 -9.18
C SER A 73 7.18 9.43 -10.08
N ASP A 74 7.48 9.53 -11.37
CA ASP A 74 7.33 8.42 -12.32
C ASP A 74 8.31 7.29 -12.01
N GLU A 75 9.53 7.63 -11.62
CA GLU A 75 10.54 6.65 -11.21
C GLU A 75 10.11 5.89 -9.95
N ASP A 76 9.52 6.58 -8.98
CA ASP A 76 8.96 5.93 -7.78
C ASP A 76 7.86 4.94 -8.16
N ALA A 77 6.97 5.31 -9.07
CA ALA A 77 5.90 4.43 -9.53
C ALA A 77 6.45 3.19 -10.25
N GLU A 78 7.45 3.37 -11.11
CA GLU A 78 8.12 2.25 -11.79
C GLU A 78 8.82 1.33 -10.80
N TRP A 79 9.46 1.89 -9.78
CA TRP A 79 10.13 1.13 -8.74
C TRP A 79 9.15 0.29 -7.94
N VAL A 80 8.01 0.87 -7.55
CA VAL A 80 6.94 0.13 -6.85
C VAL A 80 6.41 -1.01 -7.73
N ALA A 81 6.18 -0.73 -9.00
CA ALA A 81 5.71 -1.75 -9.95
C ALA A 81 6.69 -2.92 -10.07
N ARG A 82 7.99 -2.63 -10.17
CA ARG A 82 9.03 -3.67 -10.23
C ARG A 82 9.10 -4.49 -8.94
N LEU A 83 9.00 -3.83 -7.79
CA LEU A 83 9.00 -4.51 -6.50
C LEU A 83 7.83 -5.49 -6.39
N CYS A 84 6.64 -5.05 -6.78
CA CYS A 84 5.45 -5.90 -6.78
C CYS A 84 5.58 -7.08 -7.75
N ASP A 85 6.17 -6.85 -8.91
CA ASP A 85 6.45 -7.91 -9.88
C ASP A 85 7.41 -8.96 -9.30
N GLN A 86 8.49 -8.51 -8.67
CA GLN A 86 9.45 -9.41 -8.02
C GLN A 86 8.83 -10.24 -6.89
N TRP A 87 7.91 -9.66 -6.16
CA TRP A 87 7.25 -10.31 -5.03
C TRP A 87 5.93 -11.00 -5.41
N HIS A 88 5.59 -10.99 -6.69
CA HIS A 88 4.33 -11.57 -7.21
C HIS A 88 3.08 -10.99 -6.53
N LEU A 89 3.09 -9.69 -6.31
CA LEU A 89 1.97 -8.97 -5.71
C LEU A 89 1.19 -8.21 -6.79
N ARG A 90 -0.13 -8.22 -6.65
CA ARG A 90 -0.97 -7.36 -7.47
C ARG A 90 -0.74 -5.91 -7.11
N CYS A 91 -0.60 -5.06 -8.11
CA CYS A 91 -0.32 -3.65 -7.94
C CYS A 91 -1.27 -2.83 -8.81
N VAL A 92 -1.87 -1.82 -8.20
CA VAL A 92 -2.70 -0.83 -8.92
C VAL A 92 -2.06 0.54 -8.74
N ILE A 93 -1.72 1.16 -9.84
CA ILE A 93 -1.08 2.48 -9.87
C ILE A 93 -1.97 3.44 -10.63
N GLU A 94 -2.25 4.59 -10.04
CA GLU A 94 -2.98 5.66 -10.70
C GLU A 94 -2.14 6.93 -10.68
N LYS A 95 -2.23 7.68 -11.77
CA LYS A 95 -1.60 8.96 -11.94
C LYS A 95 -2.61 10.06 -11.69
N GLY A 96 -2.27 11.04 -10.88
CA GLY A 96 -3.15 12.17 -10.58
C GLY A 96 -2.52 13.50 -10.92
N HIS A 97 -3.32 14.43 -11.42
CA HIS A 97 -2.90 15.78 -11.76
C HIS A 97 -3.22 16.75 -10.62
N VAL A 98 -2.36 16.75 -9.61
CA VAL A 98 -2.52 17.58 -8.41
C VAL A 98 -2.56 19.06 -8.78
N SER A 99 -1.76 19.49 -9.74
CA SER A 99 -1.72 20.89 -10.21
C SER A 99 -3.06 21.37 -10.73
N ASP A 100 -3.81 20.52 -11.42
CA ASP A 100 -5.14 20.87 -11.93
C ASP A 100 -6.15 21.08 -10.80
N LEU A 101 -6.09 20.25 -9.78
CA LEU A 101 -6.96 20.38 -8.61
C LEU A 101 -6.65 21.66 -7.81
N ILE A 102 -5.38 22.01 -7.68
CA ILE A 102 -4.95 23.26 -7.03
C ILE A 102 -5.55 24.46 -7.77
N LYS A 103 -5.47 24.48 -9.08
CA LYS A 103 -6.02 25.56 -9.92
C LYS A 103 -7.55 25.63 -9.82
N ALA A 104 -8.21 24.47 -9.82
CA ALA A 104 -9.67 24.41 -9.83
C ALA A 104 -10.29 24.80 -8.49
N GLN A 105 -9.68 24.44 -7.38
CA GLN A 105 -10.27 24.57 -6.04
C GLN A 105 -9.49 25.48 -5.08
N GLY A 106 -8.34 26.02 -5.50
CA GLY A 106 -7.52 26.88 -4.65
C GLY A 106 -6.93 26.17 -3.43
N LEU A 107 -6.79 24.86 -3.49
CA LEU A 107 -6.21 24.07 -2.40
C LEU A 107 -4.70 24.21 -2.36
N SER A 108 -4.10 23.98 -1.18
CA SER A 108 -2.65 23.80 -1.09
C SER A 108 -2.23 22.53 -1.81
N MET A 109 -0.96 22.45 -2.19
CA MET A 109 -0.37 21.26 -2.84
C MET A 109 -0.58 20.00 -1.99
N GLU A 110 -0.36 20.10 -0.68
CA GLU A 110 -0.54 19.00 0.26
C GLU A 110 -1.99 18.51 0.32
N MET A 111 -2.93 19.44 0.42
CA MET A 111 -4.35 19.11 0.49
C MET A 111 -4.85 18.49 -0.81
N ALA A 112 -4.43 19.02 -1.95
CA ALA A 112 -4.80 18.48 -3.25
C ALA A 112 -4.26 17.07 -3.46
N ALA A 113 -2.99 16.83 -3.13
CA ALA A 113 -2.39 15.50 -3.22
C ALA A 113 -3.09 14.50 -2.29
N ARG A 114 -3.42 14.94 -1.08
CA ARG A 114 -4.12 14.10 -0.10
C ARG A 114 -5.52 13.72 -0.57
N GLU A 115 -6.29 14.66 -1.09
CA GLU A 115 -7.64 14.39 -1.59
C GLU A 115 -7.63 13.38 -2.74
N LEU A 116 -6.76 13.60 -3.72
CA LEU A 116 -6.66 12.70 -4.87
C LEU A 116 -6.19 11.30 -4.45
N ARG A 117 -5.22 11.22 -3.55
CA ARG A 117 -4.72 9.95 -3.04
C ARG A 117 -5.80 9.19 -2.27
N HIS A 118 -6.51 9.86 -1.36
CA HIS A 118 -7.58 9.24 -0.60
C HIS A 118 -8.72 8.77 -1.50
N GLY A 119 -9.09 9.57 -2.49
CA GLY A 119 -10.10 9.19 -3.48
C GLY A 119 -9.70 7.96 -4.27
N PHE A 120 -8.44 7.90 -4.71
CA PHE A 120 -7.89 6.73 -5.38
C PHE A 120 -7.90 5.50 -4.48
N LEU A 121 -7.42 5.63 -3.24
CA LEU A 121 -7.37 4.51 -2.30
C LEU A 121 -8.77 3.95 -2.03
N ALA A 122 -9.75 4.81 -1.86
CA ALA A 122 -11.13 4.39 -1.65
C ALA A 122 -11.70 3.63 -2.85
N ARG A 123 -11.53 4.18 -4.06
CA ARG A 123 -12.05 3.55 -5.29
C ARG A 123 -11.33 2.23 -5.61
N ALA A 124 -10.01 2.23 -5.52
CA ALA A 124 -9.22 1.06 -5.86
C ALA A 124 -9.41 -0.07 -4.86
N SER A 125 -9.45 0.22 -3.56
CA SER A 125 -9.67 -0.80 -2.54
C SER A 125 -11.05 -1.44 -2.70
N LEU A 126 -12.07 -0.65 -3.00
CA LEU A 126 -13.41 -1.17 -3.26
C LEU A 126 -13.44 -2.03 -4.51
N ALA A 127 -12.83 -1.60 -5.60
CA ALA A 127 -12.76 -2.34 -6.85
C ALA A 127 -12.02 -3.67 -6.71
N GLU A 128 -11.00 -3.72 -5.85
CA GLU A 128 -10.22 -4.93 -5.59
C GLU A 128 -10.86 -5.83 -4.51
N GLY A 129 -11.98 -5.42 -3.93
CA GLY A 129 -12.66 -6.17 -2.88
C GLY A 129 -11.88 -6.23 -1.58
N ALA A 130 -11.04 -5.23 -1.31
CA ALA A 130 -10.26 -5.18 -0.09
C ALA A 130 -11.13 -4.74 1.08
N GLY A 131 -11.09 -5.49 2.17
CA GLY A 131 -11.84 -5.17 3.38
C GLY A 131 -11.14 -4.16 4.28
N ILE A 132 -9.83 -3.96 4.10
CA ILE A 132 -9.02 -2.97 4.83
C ILE A 132 -8.01 -2.32 3.92
N VAL A 133 -7.60 -1.12 4.29
CA VAL A 133 -6.47 -0.41 3.67
C VAL A 133 -5.49 -0.04 4.76
N ALA A 134 -4.24 -0.48 4.61
CA ALA A 134 -3.15 -0.11 5.50
C ALA A 134 -2.23 0.90 4.82
N PHE A 135 -1.77 1.89 5.55
CA PHE A 135 -0.80 2.86 5.06
C PHE A 135 0.12 3.31 6.19
N ALA A 136 1.37 3.59 5.83
CA ALA A 136 2.36 4.09 6.77
C ALA A 136 2.36 5.63 6.80
N HIS A 137 2.26 6.15 7.98
CA HIS A 137 2.39 7.58 8.24
C HIS A 137 3.29 7.82 9.42
#